data_d5e44787a0f0fe5a3a82478dbb900667
#
_entry.id   d5e44787a0f0fe5a3a82478dbb900667
#
_cell.length_a   1.000
_cell.length_b   1.000
_cell.length_c   1.000
_cell.angle_alpha   90.00
_cell.angle_beta   90.00
_cell.angle_gamma   90.00
#
_symmetry.space_group_name_H-M   'P 1'
#
loop_
_entity.id
_entity.type
_entity.pdbx_description
1 polymer ?
#
loop_
_entity_poly.entity_id
_entity_poly.type
_entity_poly.pdbx_seq_one_letter_code
_entity_poly.pdbx_strand_id
1 'polypeptide(L)'
;VRSSAASDVYKRQVTLSCPNLPFLREIFVSLFYGQAIDVGTNISCAMRQIINEQLQISESNPIKARYYDYDRFTYPWHFHSQYEIIYVRKGDGRCFVGDCIEQFSDGDMILFGPNLPHYMRSDDAYHCGNPLLRVQGTIVQFEENFMQYSFDHYPQFHQIRLLLKEAKRGVVFHAADNGTVRGRVSAFPELKGFGQITGLLDLLQELSVSVRKKPLASPCYYEKFPTVGNKRIDKIISFINSNYTRSLKLDEIAEMANMNSSAFCRFFKEVTEKTFLQYVADMRIGYACKLLTIGDMEISQIAVECGFESISHFNRTFKQLTKLTPTQYRNQIMK
;
A
#
# COMPACT_ATOMS: atom_id res chain seq x y z
N VAL A 1 5.08 -27.60 -39.49
CA VAL A 1 4.65 -28.11 -38.16
C VAL A 1 5.87 -28.62 -37.39
N ARG A 2 6.51 -27.75 -36.61
CA ARG A 2 7.47 -28.17 -35.55
C ARG A 2 7.59 -27.03 -34.53
N SER A 3 6.61 -26.84 -33.63
CA SER A 3 6.78 -25.93 -32.50
C SER A 3 5.94 -26.28 -31.24
N SER A 4 5.19 -27.39 -31.24
CA SER A 4 4.35 -27.74 -30.07
C SER A 4 5.01 -28.69 -29.06
N ALA A 5 5.99 -29.50 -29.47
CA ALA A 5 6.61 -30.53 -28.63
C ALA A 5 7.59 -29.95 -27.56
N ALA A 6 8.28 -28.87 -27.84
CA ALA A 6 9.22 -28.26 -26.88
C ALA A 6 8.51 -27.54 -25.71
N SER A 7 7.32 -27.01 -25.97
CA SER A 7 6.46 -26.35 -24.97
C SER A 7 5.92 -27.35 -23.93
N ASP A 8 5.57 -28.56 -24.37
CA ASP A 8 4.95 -29.56 -23.49
C ASP A 8 5.96 -30.32 -22.63
N VAL A 9 7.21 -30.47 -23.10
CA VAL A 9 8.31 -31.04 -22.31
C VAL A 9 8.73 -30.09 -21.18
N TYR A 10 8.78 -28.78 -21.45
CA TYR A 10 9.10 -27.78 -20.45
C TYR A 10 8.01 -27.63 -19.37
N LYS A 11 6.74 -27.72 -19.77
CA LYS A 11 5.60 -27.77 -18.84
C LYS A 11 5.63 -28.99 -17.91
N ARG A 12 6.09 -30.13 -18.37
CA ARG A 12 6.22 -31.34 -17.56
C ARG A 12 7.40 -31.30 -16.59
N GLN A 13 8.52 -30.68 -16.95
CA GLN A 13 9.69 -30.56 -16.06
C GLN A 13 9.46 -29.58 -14.90
N VAL A 14 8.73 -28.49 -15.12
CA VAL A 14 8.40 -27.52 -14.06
C VAL A 14 7.36 -28.07 -13.07
N THR A 15 6.49 -29.00 -13.53
CA THR A 15 5.45 -29.61 -12.69
C THR A 15 5.98 -30.73 -11.78
N LEU A 16 7.16 -31.29 -12.08
CA LEU A 16 7.73 -32.41 -11.32
C LEU A 16 8.71 -32.01 -10.21
N SER A 17 9.15 -30.72 -10.18
CA SER A 17 10.13 -30.27 -9.19
C SER A 17 9.56 -29.47 -8.01
N CYS A 18 8.26 -29.12 -7.98
CA CYS A 18 7.64 -28.40 -6.86
C CYS A 18 6.14 -28.74 -6.73
N PRO A 19 5.76 -29.78 -5.98
CA PRO A 19 4.36 -30.21 -5.87
C PRO A 19 3.45 -29.32 -4.99
N ASN A 20 3.95 -28.26 -4.34
CA ASN A 20 3.19 -27.54 -3.29
C ASN A 20 3.11 -26.01 -3.44
N LEU A 21 3.04 -25.47 -4.65
CA LEU A 21 2.89 -24.01 -4.82
C LEU A 21 1.75 -23.63 -5.79
N PRO A 22 0.49 -23.67 -5.35
CA PRO A 22 -0.65 -23.16 -6.16
C PRO A 22 -0.53 -21.66 -6.49
N PHE A 23 0.21 -20.90 -5.71
CA PHE A 23 0.39 -19.44 -5.84
C PHE A 23 1.20 -19.01 -7.07
N LEU A 24 2.18 -19.81 -7.52
CA LEU A 24 2.94 -19.52 -8.75
C LEU A 24 2.07 -19.64 -10.02
N ARG A 25 0.96 -20.36 -9.97
CA ARG A 25 0.07 -20.54 -11.12
C ARG A 25 -0.72 -19.26 -11.43
N GLU A 26 -1.13 -18.49 -10.43
CA GLU A 26 -1.86 -17.22 -10.64
C GLU A 26 -0.91 -16.09 -11.07
N ILE A 27 0.31 -16.04 -10.55
CA ILE A 27 1.34 -15.09 -11.01
C ILE A 27 1.73 -15.40 -12.46
N PHE A 28 1.83 -16.67 -12.83
CA PHE A 28 2.19 -17.07 -14.20
C PHE A 28 1.08 -16.75 -15.22
N VAL A 29 -0.17 -16.86 -14.86
CA VAL A 29 -1.31 -16.54 -15.75
C VAL A 29 -1.44 -15.03 -15.96
N SER A 30 -1.14 -14.20 -14.97
CA SER A 30 -1.13 -12.74 -15.10
C SER A 30 0.04 -12.20 -15.95
N LEU A 31 1.17 -12.92 -15.97
CA LEU A 31 2.37 -12.52 -16.72
C LEU A 31 2.36 -12.95 -18.20
N PHE A 32 1.52 -13.91 -18.59
CA PHE A 32 1.56 -14.50 -19.94
C PHE A 32 0.63 -13.85 -20.98
N TYR A 33 -0.18 -12.87 -20.61
CA TYR A 33 -1.04 -12.16 -21.57
C TYR A 33 -0.51 -10.79 -22.03
N GLY A 34 0.78 -10.50 -21.84
CA GLY A 34 1.40 -9.28 -22.33
C GLY A 34 2.92 -9.31 -22.37
N GLN A 35 3.47 -9.64 -23.51
CA GLN A 35 4.88 -9.51 -23.96
C GLN A 35 5.94 -10.40 -23.29
N ALA A 36 6.75 -11.05 -24.15
CA ALA A 36 7.90 -11.88 -23.79
C ALA A 36 8.95 -11.07 -23.00
N ILE A 37 9.25 -11.48 -21.79
CA ILE A 37 10.27 -10.89 -20.92
C ILE A 37 11.37 -11.92 -20.69
N ASP A 38 12.61 -11.52 -20.95
CA ASP A 38 13.85 -12.28 -20.75
C ASP A 38 14.03 -12.59 -19.25
N VAL A 39 14.13 -13.86 -18.90
CA VAL A 39 14.04 -14.39 -17.52
C VAL A 39 15.29 -14.11 -16.66
N GLY A 40 16.35 -13.55 -17.25
CA GLY A 40 17.64 -13.37 -16.57
C GLY A 40 17.85 -12.08 -15.79
N THR A 41 17.06 -11.03 -16.05
CA THR A 41 17.33 -9.67 -15.53
C THR A 41 16.16 -9.01 -14.80
N ASN A 42 14.99 -9.64 -14.70
CA ASN A 42 13.74 -8.97 -14.34
C ASN A 42 13.22 -9.16 -12.90
N ILE A 43 13.81 -10.02 -12.07
CA ILE A 43 13.39 -10.13 -10.65
C ILE A 43 13.71 -8.85 -9.88
N SER A 44 14.80 -8.17 -10.23
CA SER A 44 15.19 -6.88 -9.65
C SER A 44 14.30 -5.71 -10.10
N CYS A 45 13.67 -5.78 -11.29
CA CYS A 45 12.86 -4.70 -11.83
C CYS A 45 11.42 -4.69 -11.29
N ALA A 46 10.85 -5.85 -10.96
CA ALA A 46 9.48 -5.96 -10.43
C ALA A 46 9.33 -5.37 -9.01
N MET A 47 10.43 -5.18 -8.28
CA MET A 47 10.42 -4.53 -6.95
C MET A 47 10.46 -2.99 -7.00
N ARG A 48 10.54 -2.38 -8.18
CA ARG A 48 10.86 -0.96 -8.38
C ARG A 48 9.67 -0.01 -8.42
N GLN A 49 8.44 -0.49 -8.51
CA GLN A 49 7.25 0.37 -8.63
C GLN A 49 6.30 0.19 -7.45
N ILE A 50 5.72 1.30 -6.96
CA ILE A 50 4.50 1.21 -6.16
C ILE A 50 3.41 0.72 -7.11
N ILE A 51 2.82 -0.41 -6.77
CA ILE A 51 1.78 -1.01 -7.57
C ILE A 51 0.46 -0.31 -7.26
N ASN A 52 -0.22 0.17 -8.27
CA ASN A 52 -1.64 0.50 -8.16
C ASN A 52 -2.41 -0.82 -8.23
N GLU A 53 -2.86 -1.32 -7.09
CA GLU A 53 -3.63 -2.54 -7.05
C GLU A 53 -5.04 -2.29 -7.59
N GLN A 54 -5.37 -2.94 -8.69
CA GLN A 54 -6.71 -2.91 -9.26
C GLN A 54 -7.58 -3.97 -8.56
N LEU A 55 -8.35 -3.55 -7.57
CA LEU A 55 -9.29 -4.44 -6.91
C LEU A 55 -10.53 -4.62 -7.77
N GLN A 56 -10.96 -5.88 -7.95
CA GLN A 56 -12.22 -6.19 -8.62
C GLN A 56 -13.39 -5.99 -7.66
N ILE A 57 -13.68 -4.74 -7.36
CA ILE A 57 -14.85 -4.29 -6.63
C ILE A 57 -15.74 -3.56 -7.64
N SER A 58 -17.04 -3.75 -7.60
CA SER A 58 -18.01 -3.12 -8.52
C SER A 58 -19.06 -2.35 -7.74
N GLU A 59 -19.73 -1.41 -8.40
CA GLU A 59 -20.84 -0.66 -7.79
C GLU A 59 -21.95 -1.56 -7.25
N SER A 60 -22.17 -2.73 -7.88
CA SER A 60 -23.13 -3.73 -7.43
C SER A 60 -22.64 -4.58 -6.25
N ASN A 61 -21.34 -4.59 -5.98
CA ASN A 61 -20.71 -5.29 -4.86
C ASN A 61 -19.57 -4.45 -4.28
N PRO A 62 -19.90 -3.40 -3.51
CA PRO A 62 -18.94 -2.40 -3.06
C PRO A 62 -18.05 -2.86 -1.89
N ILE A 63 -18.26 -4.07 -1.38
CA ILE A 63 -17.52 -4.63 -0.25
C ILE A 63 -16.94 -5.97 -0.64
N LYS A 64 -15.64 -6.16 -0.42
CA LYS A 64 -14.93 -7.43 -0.61
C LYS A 64 -14.25 -7.82 0.69
N ALA A 65 -14.46 -9.06 1.12
CA ALA A 65 -13.78 -9.58 2.30
C ALA A 65 -13.25 -10.99 2.03
N ARG A 66 -12.08 -11.30 2.61
CA ARG A 66 -11.43 -12.60 2.48
C ARG A 66 -10.59 -12.93 3.67
N TYR A 67 -10.44 -14.21 3.94
CA TYR A 67 -9.38 -14.72 4.81
C TYR A 67 -8.04 -14.70 4.09
N TYR A 68 -6.97 -14.57 4.85
CA TYR A 68 -5.63 -14.84 4.36
C TYR A 68 -4.88 -15.77 5.33
N ASP A 69 -4.02 -16.59 4.75
CA ASP A 69 -3.12 -17.50 5.45
C ASP A 69 -1.84 -17.64 4.60
N TYR A 70 -0.82 -16.90 4.95
CA TYR A 70 0.43 -16.82 4.20
C TYR A 70 1.61 -17.26 5.06
N ASP A 71 2.68 -17.73 4.44
CA ASP A 71 3.94 -17.99 5.13
C ASP A 71 4.50 -16.67 5.71
N ARG A 72 4.34 -15.58 4.99
CA ARG A 72 4.70 -14.21 5.38
C ARG A 72 4.03 -13.20 4.48
N PHE A 73 3.98 -11.94 4.89
CA PHE A 73 3.58 -10.87 3.99
C PHE A 73 4.65 -10.65 2.91
N THR A 74 4.25 -10.75 1.65
CA THR A 74 5.11 -10.61 0.46
C THR A 74 4.61 -9.59 -0.53
N TYR A 75 3.37 -9.08 -0.35
CA TYR A 75 2.79 -8.13 -1.28
C TYR A 75 3.63 -6.84 -1.26
N PRO A 76 4.01 -6.31 -2.42
CA PRO A 76 4.92 -5.16 -2.48
C PRO A 76 4.26 -3.88 -2.00
N TRP A 77 5.02 -2.79 -1.94
CA TRP A 77 4.51 -1.45 -1.68
C TRP A 77 3.48 -1.07 -2.72
N HIS A 78 2.25 -0.77 -2.27
CA HIS A 78 1.12 -0.52 -3.15
C HIS A 78 0.16 0.52 -2.57
N PHE A 79 -0.78 0.93 -3.39
CA PHE A 79 -1.95 1.72 -3.00
C PHE A 79 -3.13 1.32 -3.89
N HIS A 80 -4.32 1.61 -3.45
CA HIS A 80 -5.58 1.41 -4.17
C HIS A 80 -6.60 2.48 -3.78
N SER A 81 -7.67 2.62 -4.55
CA SER A 81 -8.70 3.65 -4.32
C SER A 81 -9.73 3.30 -3.25
N GLN A 82 -9.68 2.11 -2.68
CA GLN A 82 -10.59 1.62 -1.67
C GLN A 82 -10.06 1.88 -0.27
N TYR A 83 -10.96 1.88 0.72
CA TYR A 83 -10.60 1.64 2.11
C TYR A 83 -10.24 0.17 2.31
N GLU A 84 -9.30 -0.11 3.18
CA GLU A 84 -8.90 -1.47 3.53
C GLU A 84 -8.71 -1.62 5.03
N ILE A 85 -9.34 -2.66 5.61
CA ILE A 85 -9.08 -3.09 6.98
C ILE A 85 -8.31 -4.41 6.92
N ILE A 86 -7.11 -4.42 7.47
CA ILE A 86 -6.33 -5.64 7.68
C ILE A 86 -6.40 -5.99 9.17
N TYR A 87 -6.99 -7.14 9.47
CA TYR A 87 -6.96 -7.74 10.80
C TYR A 87 -5.92 -8.83 10.84
N VAL A 88 -4.94 -8.72 11.73
CA VAL A 88 -3.92 -9.73 11.98
C VAL A 88 -4.37 -10.63 13.12
N ARG A 89 -4.93 -11.81 12.77
CA ARG A 89 -5.31 -12.80 13.79
C ARG A 89 -4.08 -13.45 14.41
N LYS A 90 -3.08 -13.75 13.58
CA LYS A 90 -1.79 -14.31 13.95
C LYS A 90 -0.70 -13.74 13.06
N GLY A 91 0.40 -13.34 13.65
CA GLY A 91 1.58 -12.82 12.95
C GLY A 91 2.07 -11.53 13.53
N ASP A 92 3.34 -11.25 13.33
CA ASP A 92 4.02 -10.03 13.76
C ASP A 92 4.94 -9.51 12.65
N GLY A 93 5.30 -8.24 12.77
CA GLY A 93 6.12 -7.56 11.80
C GLY A 93 5.95 -6.05 11.81
N ARG A 94 6.26 -5.43 10.68
CA ARG A 94 6.21 -3.98 10.50
C ARG A 94 5.27 -3.59 9.38
N CYS A 95 4.46 -2.58 9.65
CA CYS A 95 3.60 -1.91 8.68
C CYS A 95 4.22 -0.58 8.29
N PHE A 96 4.37 -0.35 7.01
CA PHE A 96 4.90 0.87 6.42
C PHE A 96 3.72 1.63 5.81
N VAL A 97 3.47 2.83 6.26
CA VAL A 97 2.31 3.64 5.86
C VAL A 97 2.74 5.07 5.66
N GLY A 98 2.73 5.54 4.42
CA GLY A 98 3.20 6.88 4.12
C GLY A 98 4.65 7.11 4.60
N ASP A 99 4.82 8.00 5.56
CA ASP A 99 6.10 8.32 6.20
C ASP A 99 6.28 7.65 7.58
N CYS A 100 5.43 6.68 7.93
CA CYS A 100 5.44 5.99 9.22
C CYS A 100 5.81 4.51 9.07
N ILE A 101 6.53 3.99 10.07
CA ILE A 101 6.77 2.57 10.27
C ILE A 101 6.19 2.21 11.64
N GLU A 102 5.23 1.29 11.67
CA GLU A 102 4.58 0.83 12.89
C GLU A 102 4.75 -0.68 13.04
N GLN A 103 4.95 -1.15 14.25
CA GLN A 103 4.97 -2.58 14.55
C GLN A 103 3.54 -3.10 14.69
N PHE A 104 3.25 -4.27 14.14
CA PHE A 104 2.00 -4.98 14.35
C PHE A 104 2.24 -6.35 14.97
N SER A 105 1.24 -6.85 15.67
CA SER A 105 1.25 -8.14 16.34
C SER A 105 -0.13 -8.82 16.29
N ASP A 106 -0.21 -10.01 16.88
CA ASP A 106 -1.45 -10.79 16.99
C ASP A 106 -2.60 -9.96 17.56
N GLY A 107 -3.70 -9.90 16.82
CA GLY A 107 -4.92 -9.21 17.20
C GLY A 107 -5.02 -7.75 16.79
N ASP A 108 -3.96 -7.17 16.22
CA ASP A 108 -3.98 -5.80 15.72
C ASP A 108 -4.85 -5.67 14.47
N MET A 109 -5.43 -4.49 14.29
CA MET A 109 -6.12 -4.09 13.08
C MET A 109 -5.54 -2.80 12.55
N ILE A 110 -5.51 -2.68 11.23
CA ILE A 110 -5.06 -1.46 10.55
C ILE A 110 -6.09 -1.08 9.50
N LEU A 111 -6.55 0.17 9.56
CA LEU A 111 -7.45 0.74 8.56
C LEU A 111 -6.66 1.71 7.68
N PHE A 112 -6.58 1.40 6.39
CA PHE A 112 -5.99 2.26 5.36
C PHE A 112 -7.08 3.01 4.60
N GLY A 113 -6.85 4.28 4.37
CA GLY A 113 -7.71 5.09 3.52
C GLY A 113 -7.35 4.98 2.03
N PRO A 114 -8.21 5.51 1.15
CA PRO A 114 -7.97 5.52 -0.28
C PRO A 114 -6.66 6.20 -0.66
N ASN A 115 -5.99 5.61 -1.65
CA ASN A 115 -4.75 6.13 -2.23
C ASN A 115 -3.58 6.31 -1.24
N LEU A 116 -3.64 5.70 -0.07
CA LEU A 116 -2.58 5.73 0.93
C LEU A 116 -1.57 4.62 0.63
N PRO A 117 -0.32 4.95 0.25
CA PRO A 117 0.71 3.94 0.03
C PRO A 117 1.02 3.18 1.32
N HIS A 118 0.98 1.85 1.23
CA HIS A 118 1.24 0.99 2.38
C HIS A 118 1.90 -0.34 1.98
N TYR A 119 2.49 -1.01 2.97
CA TYR A 119 3.18 -2.27 2.82
C TYR A 119 3.31 -2.94 4.19
N MET A 120 3.06 -4.24 4.23
CA MET A 120 3.29 -5.06 5.43
C MET A 120 4.46 -6.01 5.21
N ARG A 121 5.32 -6.13 6.21
CA ARG A 121 6.46 -7.05 6.22
C ARG A 121 6.44 -7.84 7.51
N SER A 122 6.45 -9.17 7.40
CA SER A 122 6.66 -10.05 8.55
C SER A 122 8.10 -9.97 9.05
N ASP A 123 8.32 -10.23 10.32
CA ASP A 123 9.64 -10.24 10.94
C ASP A 123 10.55 -11.32 10.34
N ASP A 124 11.86 -11.18 10.57
CA ASP A 124 12.87 -12.02 9.92
C ASP A 124 12.74 -13.52 10.28
N ALA A 125 12.15 -13.85 11.42
CA ALA A 125 11.84 -15.22 11.81
C ALA A 125 10.96 -15.97 10.79
N TYR A 126 10.08 -15.26 10.08
CA TYR A 126 9.22 -15.83 9.03
C TYR A 126 9.97 -16.15 7.72
N HIS A 127 11.20 -15.70 7.59
CA HIS A 127 12.06 -15.96 6.43
C HIS A 127 12.85 -17.28 6.53
N CYS A 128 12.87 -17.91 7.71
CA CYS A 128 13.63 -19.13 7.96
C CYS A 128 12.91 -20.41 7.51
N GLY A 129 11.76 -20.32 6.86
CA GLY A 129 11.01 -21.47 6.35
C GLY A 129 10.37 -22.35 7.45
N ASN A 130 10.16 -21.81 8.64
CA ASN A 130 9.48 -22.51 9.73
C ASN A 130 7.97 -22.61 9.42
N PRO A 131 7.39 -23.81 9.19
CA PRO A 131 5.99 -23.97 8.83
C PRO A 131 5.01 -23.60 9.94
N LEU A 132 5.47 -23.44 11.19
CA LEU A 132 4.66 -23.03 12.32
C LEU A 132 4.47 -21.51 12.39
N LEU A 133 5.32 -20.75 11.69
CA LEU A 133 5.23 -19.29 11.59
C LEU A 133 4.43 -18.95 10.33
N ARG A 134 3.21 -18.48 10.55
CA ARG A 134 2.30 -18.06 9.48
C ARG A 134 1.60 -16.77 9.86
N VAL A 135 1.30 -15.94 8.89
CA VAL A 135 0.48 -14.75 9.07
C VAL A 135 -0.94 -15.04 8.61
N GLN A 136 -1.91 -14.86 9.49
CA GLN A 136 -3.29 -15.22 9.28
C GLN A 136 -4.23 -14.11 9.71
N GLY A 137 -5.31 -13.93 8.99
CA GLY A 137 -6.31 -12.92 9.38
C GLY A 137 -7.38 -12.69 8.33
N THR A 138 -7.93 -11.49 8.35
CA THR A 138 -9.01 -11.07 7.46
C THR A 138 -8.66 -9.74 6.82
N ILE A 139 -8.97 -9.61 5.54
CA ILE A 139 -8.93 -8.34 4.80
C ILE A 139 -10.35 -7.99 4.41
N VAL A 140 -10.77 -6.76 4.72
CA VAL A 140 -12.06 -6.18 4.30
C VAL A 140 -11.76 -4.91 3.52
N GLN A 141 -12.23 -4.85 2.28
CA GLN A 141 -12.04 -3.71 1.38
C GLN A 141 -13.41 -3.19 0.96
N PHE A 142 -13.56 -1.86 0.89
CA PHE A 142 -14.80 -1.24 0.44
C PHE A 142 -14.53 0.06 -0.32
N GLU A 143 -15.44 0.39 -1.24
CA GLU A 143 -15.29 1.55 -2.12
C GLU A 143 -15.23 2.88 -1.35
N GLU A 144 -14.43 3.84 -1.85
CA GLU A 144 -14.29 5.18 -1.26
C GLU A 144 -15.64 5.90 -1.18
N ASN A 145 -16.49 5.73 -2.19
CA ASN A 145 -17.82 6.35 -2.28
C ASN A 145 -18.95 5.52 -1.61
N PHE A 146 -18.61 4.40 -0.94
CA PHE A 146 -19.59 3.56 -0.25
C PHE A 146 -20.38 4.39 0.78
N MET A 147 -21.69 4.51 0.55
CA MET A 147 -22.62 5.29 1.39
C MET A 147 -22.16 6.74 1.69
N GLN A 148 -21.33 7.34 0.82
CA GLN A 148 -20.73 8.66 1.04
C GLN A 148 -21.76 9.72 1.39
N TYR A 149 -22.89 9.77 0.65
CA TYR A 149 -23.97 10.72 0.95
C TYR A 149 -24.47 10.59 2.38
N SER A 150 -24.70 9.34 2.86
CA SER A 150 -25.20 9.09 4.22
C SER A 150 -24.17 9.52 5.28
N PHE A 151 -22.90 9.18 5.05
CA PHE A 151 -21.81 9.56 5.97
C PHE A 151 -21.62 11.08 6.07
N ASP A 152 -21.85 11.80 4.98
CA ASP A 152 -21.66 13.25 4.95
C ASP A 152 -22.83 14.04 5.51
N HIS A 153 -24.07 13.55 5.34
CA HIS A 153 -25.27 14.32 5.63
C HIS A 153 -26.01 13.90 6.91
N TYR A 154 -25.90 12.64 7.34
CA TYR A 154 -26.62 12.20 8.53
C TYR A 154 -25.76 12.29 9.80
N PRO A 155 -26.17 13.05 10.83
CA PRO A 155 -25.40 13.23 12.06
C PRO A 155 -25.06 11.93 12.79
N GLN A 156 -25.86 10.88 12.60
CA GLN A 156 -25.65 9.56 13.19
C GLN A 156 -24.33 8.92 12.75
N PHE A 157 -23.84 9.27 11.58
CA PHE A 157 -22.57 8.77 11.06
C PHE A 157 -21.35 9.67 11.39
N HIS A 158 -21.52 10.67 12.25
CA HIS A 158 -20.45 11.61 12.57
C HIS A 158 -19.14 10.93 12.99
N GLN A 159 -19.20 9.94 13.88
CA GLN A 159 -18.01 9.23 14.37
C GLN A 159 -17.35 8.41 13.24
N ILE A 160 -18.14 7.72 12.42
CA ILE A 160 -17.63 6.98 11.26
C ILE A 160 -16.95 7.94 10.28
N ARG A 161 -17.56 9.08 9.99
CA ARG A 161 -16.96 10.10 9.11
C ARG A 161 -15.61 10.59 9.64
N LEU A 162 -15.49 10.83 10.95
CA LEU A 162 -14.21 11.20 11.57
C LEU A 162 -13.17 10.08 11.43
N LEU A 163 -13.56 8.84 11.68
CA LEU A 163 -12.69 7.67 11.49
C LEU A 163 -12.20 7.55 10.05
N LEU A 164 -13.09 7.66 9.06
CA LEU A 164 -12.72 7.57 7.65
C LEU A 164 -11.81 8.72 7.21
N LYS A 165 -11.97 9.91 7.82
CA LYS A 165 -11.03 11.01 7.62
C LYS A 165 -9.65 10.71 8.21
N GLU A 166 -9.58 10.14 9.41
CA GLU A 166 -8.32 9.70 10.04
C GLU A 166 -7.65 8.57 9.25
N ALA A 167 -8.44 7.66 8.68
CA ALA A 167 -7.97 6.53 7.88
C ALA A 167 -7.12 6.93 6.67
N LYS A 168 -7.27 8.14 6.17
CA LYS A 168 -6.40 8.71 5.12
C LYS A 168 -4.93 8.81 5.55
N ARG A 169 -4.65 8.72 6.84
CA ARG A 169 -3.30 8.63 7.41
C ARG A 169 -2.91 7.21 7.82
N GLY A 170 -3.82 6.24 7.63
CA GLY A 170 -3.75 4.94 8.26
C GLY A 170 -4.02 5.03 9.76
N VAL A 171 -4.80 4.11 10.29
CA VAL A 171 -5.11 4.04 11.71
C VAL A 171 -4.87 2.63 12.21
N VAL A 172 -4.03 2.48 13.24
CA VAL A 172 -3.84 1.20 13.92
C VAL A 172 -4.72 1.11 15.17
N PHE A 173 -5.25 -0.07 15.43
CA PHE A 173 -6.02 -0.46 16.60
C PHE A 173 -5.35 -1.67 17.23
N HIS A 174 -4.73 -1.47 18.39
CA HIS A 174 -4.00 -2.55 19.07
C HIS A 174 -4.93 -3.54 19.76
N ALA A 175 -4.47 -4.79 19.87
CA ALA A 175 -5.25 -5.95 20.30
C ALA A 175 -5.93 -5.82 21.68
N ALA A 176 -5.35 -5.03 22.57
CA ALA A 176 -5.75 -4.99 23.98
C ALA A 176 -7.20 -4.54 24.24
N ASP A 177 -7.85 -3.87 23.25
CA ASP A 177 -9.14 -3.20 23.46
C ASP A 177 -10.31 -3.78 22.67
N ASN A 178 -10.09 -4.80 21.82
CA ASN A 178 -11.02 -5.08 20.72
C ASN A 178 -11.59 -6.51 20.70
N GLY A 179 -11.91 -7.12 21.84
CA GLY A 179 -12.44 -8.50 21.90
C GLY A 179 -13.66 -8.74 21.00
N THR A 180 -14.65 -7.87 21.08
CA THR A 180 -15.89 -7.94 20.28
C THR A 180 -15.61 -7.66 18.81
N VAL A 181 -14.82 -6.62 18.53
CA VAL A 181 -14.43 -6.22 17.16
C VAL A 181 -13.66 -7.32 16.45
N ARG A 182 -12.76 -8.02 17.16
CA ARG A 182 -12.00 -9.16 16.62
C ARG A 182 -12.93 -10.30 16.17
N GLY A 183 -13.95 -10.61 16.94
CA GLY A 183 -14.96 -11.61 16.58
C GLY A 183 -15.71 -11.22 15.30
N ARG A 184 -16.16 -9.96 15.19
CA ARG A 184 -16.86 -9.45 14.02
C ARG A 184 -16.01 -9.47 12.76
N VAL A 185 -14.77 -8.94 12.82
CA VAL A 185 -13.90 -8.91 11.65
C VAL A 185 -13.44 -10.30 11.22
N SER A 186 -13.26 -11.23 12.18
CA SER A 186 -12.95 -12.62 11.88
C SER A 186 -14.08 -13.32 11.12
N ALA A 187 -15.34 -13.06 11.46
CA ALA A 187 -16.50 -13.66 10.82
C ALA A 187 -16.95 -12.92 9.54
N PHE A 188 -16.37 -11.75 9.26
CA PHE A 188 -16.85 -10.88 8.18
C PHE A 188 -16.88 -11.54 6.79
N PRO A 189 -15.91 -12.36 6.37
CA PRO A 189 -15.93 -13.01 5.06
C PRO A 189 -17.13 -13.96 4.84
N GLU A 190 -17.78 -14.43 5.92
CA GLU A 190 -18.96 -15.28 5.83
C GLU A 190 -20.26 -14.48 5.58
N LEU A 191 -20.24 -13.17 5.81
CA LEU A 191 -21.39 -12.31 5.61
C LEU A 191 -21.68 -12.13 4.12
N LYS A 192 -22.98 -12.08 3.78
CA LYS A 192 -23.43 -11.90 2.39
C LYS A 192 -24.60 -10.91 2.32
N GLY A 193 -24.75 -10.30 1.15
CA GLY A 193 -25.86 -9.39 0.85
C GLY A 193 -25.98 -8.27 1.87
N PHE A 194 -27.16 -8.04 2.39
CA PHE A 194 -27.44 -6.96 3.34
C PHE A 194 -26.62 -7.09 4.64
N GLY A 195 -26.31 -8.33 5.05
CA GLY A 195 -25.47 -8.59 6.23
C GLY A 195 -24.03 -8.05 6.10
N GLN A 196 -23.48 -7.96 4.88
CA GLN A 196 -22.17 -7.31 4.68
C GLN A 196 -22.25 -5.80 4.93
N ILE A 197 -23.34 -5.16 4.49
CA ILE A 197 -23.55 -3.72 4.68
C ILE A 197 -23.68 -3.40 6.17
N THR A 198 -24.59 -4.07 6.87
CA THR A 198 -24.81 -3.84 8.31
C THR A 198 -23.58 -4.21 9.13
N GLY A 199 -22.92 -5.33 8.80
CA GLY A 199 -21.69 -5.76 9.46
C GLY A 199 -20.55 -4.77 9.28
N LEU A 200 -20.42 -4.12 8.10
CA LEU A 200 -19.41 -3.07 7.88
C LEU A 200 -19.73 -1.82 8.69
N LEU A 201 -21.00 -1.40 8.72
CA LEU A 201 -21.42 -0.24 9.52
C LEU A 201 -21.17 -0.46 11.01
N ASP A 202 -21.52 -1.64 11.53
CA ASP A 202 -21.27 -2.03 12.92
C ASP A 202 -19.76 -2.03 13.22
N LEU A 203 -18.95 -2.62 12.33
CA LEU A 203 -17.49 -2.65 12.48
C LEU A 203 -16.89 -1.23 12.49
N LEU A 204 -17.29 -0.39 11.54
CA LEU A 204 -16.83 1.00 11.48
C LEU A 204 -17.28 1.81 12.70
N GLN A 205 -18.50 1.60 13.20
CA GLN A 205 -19.01 2.26 14.40
C GLN A 205 -18.17 1.87 15.61
N GLU A 206 -17.90 0.58 15.83
CA GLU A 206 -17.08 0.12 16.94
C GLU A 206 -15.65 0.65 16.87
N LEU A 207 -15.04 0.62 15.69
CA LEU A 207 -13.69 1.19 15.47
C LEU A 207 -13.67 2.71 15.69
N SER A 208 -14.73 3.43 15.32
CA SER A 208 -14.78 4.89 15.44
C SER A 208 -14.72 5.39 16.88
N VAL A 209 -15.28 4.63 17.82
CA VAL A 209 -15.33 4.95 19.26
C VAL A 209 -14.18 4.32 20.05
N SER A 210 -13.27 3.58 19.39
CA SER A 210 -12.10 2.99 20.06
C SER A 210 -11.21 4.08 20.66
N VAL A 211 -10.89 3.93 21.94
CA VAL A 211 -10.08 4.93 22.69
C VAL A 211 -8.58 4.83 22.43
N ARG A 212 -8.09 3.71 21.89
CA ARG A 212 -6.67 3.45 21.64
C ARG A 212 -6.32 3.38 20.15
N LYS A 213 -7.11 4.03 19.32
CA LYS A 213 -6.76 4.18 17.92
C LYS A 213 -5.60 5.18 17.78
N LYS A 214 -4.64 4.87 16.90
CA LYS A 214 -3.47 5.72 16.64
C LYS A 214 -3.36 5.98 15.15
N PRO A 215 -3.44 7.24 14.68
CA PRO A 215 -3.10 7.60 13.30
C PRO A 215 -1.60 7.35 13.05
N LEU A 216 -1.27 6.78 11.87
CA LEU A 216 0.09 6.34 11.53
C LEU A 216 0.88 7.45 10.83
N ALA A 217 0.57 7.75 9.58
CA ALA A 217 1.29 8.77 8.84
C ALA A 217 1.18 10.15 9.51
N SER A 218 2.22 10.96 9.37
CA SER A 218 2.26 12.30 9.97
C SER A 218 1.12 13.19 9.45
N PRO A 219 0.63 14.18 10.23
CA PRO A 219 -0.33 15.17 9.73
C PRO A 219 0.18 15.82 8.44
N CYS A 220 1.46 16.15 8.40
CA CYS A 220 2.08 16.70 7.21
C CYS A 220 2.05 15.77 5.99
N TYR A 221 2.09 14.48 6.15
CA TYR A 221 1.94 13.54 5.03
C TYR A 221 0.53 13.59 4.46
N TYR A 222 -0.48 13.68 5.32
CA TYR A 222 -1.89 13.70 4.94
C TYR A 222 -2.37 15.06 4.38
N GLU A 223 -2.01 16.17 5.02
CA GLU A 223 -2.36 17.52 4.55
C GLU A 223 -1.79 17.81 3.15
N LYS A 224 -0.82 17.03 2.74
CA LYS A 224 -0.17 17.06 1.44
C LYS A 224 -0.95 16.36 0.32
N PHE A 225 -1.98 15.59 0.66
CA PHE A 225 -2.83 14.86 -0.29
C PHE A 225 -4.30 15.27 -0.13
N PRO A 226 -4.69 16.49 -0.46
CA PRO A 226 -6.11 16.85 -0.46
C PRO A 226 -6.81 16.09 -1.59
N THR A 227 -7.37 14.93 -1.24
CA THR A 227 -8.31 14.23 -2.10
C THR A 227 -9.67 14.88 -1.94
N VAL A 228 -10.02 15.83 -2.78
CA VAL A 228 -11.41 16.28 -2.89
C VAL A 228 -11.77 16.47 -4.34
N GLY A 229 -12.49 15.49 -4.91
CA GLY A 229 -13.43 15.70 -6.01
C GLY A 229 -12.89 16.22 -7.35
N ASN A 230 -11.61 16.46 -7.48
CA ASN A 230 -11.02 16.94 -8.73
C ASN A 230 -10.35 15.76 -9.46
N LYS A 231 -11.13 15.05 -10.27
CA LYS A 231 -10.68 13.91 -11.10
C LYS A 231 -9.37 14.17 -11.87
N ARG A 232 -9.04 15.45 -12.10
CA ARG A 232 -7.81 15.86 -12.80
C ARG A 232 -6.59 15.71 -11.89
N ILE A 233 -6.66 16.16 -10.63
CA ILE A 233 -5.54 16.02 -9.69
C ILE A 233 -5.34 14.57 -9.28
N ASP A 234 -6.42 13.81 -9.09
CA ASP A 234 -6.36 12.39 -8.73
C ASP A 234 -5.61 11.58 -9.79
N LYS A 235 -5.90 11.84 -11.08
CA LYS A 235 -5.18 11.22 -12.20
C LYS A 235 -3.69 11.57 -12.20
N ILE A 236 -3.35 12.83 -11.91
CA ILE A 236 -1.96 13.31 -11.84
C ILE A 236 -1.23 12.66 -10.68
N ILE A 237 -1.83 12.66 -9.49
CA ILE A 237 -1.26 12.05 -8.29
C ILE A 237 -1.05 10.55 -8.50
N SER A 238 -2.04 9.84 -9.04
CA SER A 238 -1.92 8.42 -9.37
C SER A 238 -0.76 8.16 -10.34
N PHE A 239 -0.61 8.99 -11.37
CA PHE A 239 0.49 8.89 -12.33
C PHE A 239 1.85 9.13 -11.66
N ILE A 240 1.99 10.16 -10.82
CA ILE A 240 3.23 10.46 -10.09
C ILE A 240 3.57 9.28 -9.17
N ASN A 241 2.60 8.79 -8.40
CA ASN A 241 2.77 7.68 -7.47
C ASN A 241 3.22 6.38 -8.15
N SER A 242 2.82 6.17 -9.40
CA SER A 242 3.25 5.01 -10.20
C SER A 242 4.60 5.22 -10.90
N ASN A 243 5.14 6.45 -10.94
CA ASN A 243 6.28 6.78 -11.79
C ASN A 243 7.39 7.60 -11.10
N TYR A 244 7.31 7.88 -9.78
CA TYR A 244 8.23 8.80 -9.09
C TYR A 244 9.69 8.35 -9.10
N THR A 245 9.98 7.06 -9.30
CA THR A 245 11.34 6.53 -9.38
C THR A 245 12.03 6.80 -10.71
N ARG A 246 11.28 7.15 -11.77
CA ARG A 246 11.84 7.59 -13.05
C ARG A 246 11.99 9.10 -13.13
N SER A 247 12.70 9.59 -14.15
CA SER A 247 12.72 11.03 -14.45
C SER A 247 11.32 11.47 -14.89
N LEU A 248 10.72 12.37 -14.12
CA LEU A 248 9.41 12.98 -14.41
C LEU A 248 9.64 14.40 -14.94
N LYS A 249 9.24 14.64 -16.18
CA LYS A 249 9.31 15.97 -16.78
C LYS A 249 8.07 16.78 -16.41
N LEU A 250 8.29 18.03 -15.99
CA LEU A 250 7.19 18.93 -15.61
C LEU A 250 6.19 19.12 -16.74
N ASP A 251 6.67 19.22 -17.98
CA ASP A 251 5.84 19.43 -19.17
C ASP A 251 4.93 18.23 -19.44
N GLU A 252 5.44 16.99 -19.28
CA GLU A 252 4.67 15.76 -19.38
C GLU A 252 3.46 15.75 -18.41
N ILE A 253 3.72 16.16 -17.17
CA ILE A 253 2.67 16.18 -16.15
C ILE A 253 1.67 17.33 -16.38
N ALA A 254 2.16 18.46 -16.84
CA ALA A 254 1.32 19.61 -17.16
C ALA A 254 0.38 19.31 -18.36
N GLU A 255 0.85 18.60 -19.38
CA GLU A 255 0.02 18.12 -20.50
C GLU A 255 -1.10 17.19 -20.01
N MET A 256 -0.81 16.28 -19.09
CA MET A 256 -1.85 15.40 -18.51
C MET A 256 -2.96 16.20 -17.79
N ALA A 257 -2.61 17.38 -17.30
CA ALA A 257 -3.55 18.32 -16.69
C ALA A 257 -4.26 19.22 -17.70
N ASN A 258 -3.92 19.16 -19.00
CA ASN A 258 -4.29 20.14 -20.04
C ASN A 258 -3.90 21.57 -19.61
N MET A 259 -2.69 21.75 -19.10
CA MET A 259 -2.14 23.02 -18.61
C MET A 259 -0.72 23.25 -19.16
N ASN A 260 -0.29 24.51 -19.24
CA ASN A 260 1.13 24.79 -19.35
C ASN A 260 1.83 24.61 -18.02
N SER A 261 3.16 24.44 -18.01
CA SER A 261 3.96 24.14 -16.82
C SER A 261 3.81 25.16 -15.70
N SER A 262 3.67 26.46 -16.04
CA SER A 262 3.49 27.52 -15.02
C SER A 262 2.10 27.49 -14.37
N ALA A 263 1.06 27.24 -15.15
CA ALA A 263 -0.31 27.09 -14.63
C ALA A 263 -0.42 25.82 -13.79
N PHE A 264 0.21 24.71 -14.26
CA PHE A 264 0.26 23.47 -13.51
C PHE A 264 0.97 23.61 -12.17
N CYS A 265 2.13 24.27 -12.12
CA CYS A 265 2.85 24.49 -10.85
C CYS A 265 1.99 25.25 -9.83
N ARG A 266 1.25 26.26 -10.25
CA ARG A 266 0.33 27.00 -9.36
C ARG A 266 -0.82 26.13 -8.90
N PHE A 267 -1.51 25.48 -9.84
CA PHE A 267 -2.62 24.56 -9.57
C PHE A 267 -2.18 23.43 -8.62
N PHE A 268 -1.06 22.77 -8.93
CA PHE A 268 -0.56 21.65 -8.12
C PHE A 268 -0.22 22.11 -6.70
N LYS A 269 0.45 23.26 -6.55
CA LYS A 269 0.78 23.83 -5.25
C LYS A 269 -0.46 24.28 -4.47
N GLU A 270 -1.46 24.86 -5.14
CA GLU A 270 -2.72 25.26 -4.53
C GLU A 270 -3.49 24.05 -3.98
N VAL A 271 -3.54 22.97 -4.75
CA VAL A 271 -4.30 21.76 -4.38
C VAL A 271 -3.54 20.87 -3.39
N THR A 272 -2.21 20.75 -3.53
CA THR A 272 -1.40 19.84 -2.70
C THR A 272 -0.60 20.52 -1.62
N GLU A 273 -0.63 21.87 -1.56
CA GLU A 273 0.20 22.73 -0.68
C GLU A 273 1.71 22.54 -0.87
N LYS A 274 2.12 21.73 -1.84
CA LYS A 274 3.51 21.45 -2.18
C LYS A 274 3.81 21.74 -3.63
N THR A 275 5.05 22.12 -3.90
CA THR A 275 5.51 22.10 -5.29
C THR A 275 5.60 20.66 -5.80
N PHE A 276 5.47 20.48 -7.11
CA PHE A 276 5.62 19.19 -7.76
C PHE A 276 6.94 18.47 -7.38
N LEU A 277 8.06 19.22 -7.37
CA LEU A 277 9.36 18.65 -6.99
C LEU A 277 9.45 18.23 -5.53
N GLN A 278 8.83 19.00 -4.61
CA GLN A 278 8.74 18.62 -3.20
C GLN A 278 7.94 17.34 -3.04
N TYR A 279 6.81 17.22 -3.74
CA TYR A 279 5.97 16.04 -3.72
C TYR A 279 6.71 14.79 -4.18
N VAL A 280 7.38 14.87 -5.34
CA VAL A 280 8.20 13.76 -5.87
C VAL A 280 9.35 13.41 -4.92
N ALA A 281 10.00 14.41 -4.31
CA ALA A 281 11.07 14.19 -3.34
C ALA A 281 10.57 13.43 -2.10
N ASP A 282 9.40 13.77 -1.56
CA ASP A 282 8.79 13.07 -0.43
C ASP A 282 8.52 11.59 -0.74
N MET A 283 7.96 11.31 -1.94
CA MET A 283 7.72 9.95 -2.39
C MET A 283 9.02 9.13 -2.49
N ARG A 284 10.06 9.73 -3.09
CA ARG A 284 11.37 9.10 -3.24
C ARG A 284 12.04 8.81 -1.90
N ILE A 285 11.94 9.74 -0.94
CA ILE A 285 12.51 9.54 0.40
C ILE A 285 11.71 8.52 1.20
N GLY A 286 10.38 8.49 1.10
CA GLY A 286 9.57 7.42 1.69
C GLY A 286 10.00 6.03 1.19
N TYR A 287 10.23 5.90 -0.13
CA TYR A 287 10.76 4.67 -0.72
C TYR A 287 12.19 4.34 -0.26
N ALA A 288 13.06 5.36 -0.13
CA ALA A 288 14.40 5.17 0.41
C ALA A 288 14.40 4.67 1.86
N CYS A 289 13.53 5.20 2.71
CA CYS A 289 13.35 4.73 4.08
C CYS A 289 13.02 3.23 4.10
N LYS A 290 12.16 2.77 3.20
CA LYS A 290 11.84 1.35 3.03
C LYS A 290 13.07 0.54 2.61
N LEU A 291 13.80 0.96 1.57
CA LEU A 291 14.97 0.22 1.08
C LEU A 291 16.06 0.13 2.15
N LEU A 292 16.23 1.17 2.97
CA LEU A 292 17.15 1.17 4.10
C LEU A 292 16.79 0.15 5.19
N THR A 293 15.51 -0.25 5.26
CA THR A 293 14.99 -1.18 6.27
C THR A 293 15.02 -2.65 5.80
N ILE A 294 14.95 -2.89 4.50
CA ILE A 294 14.71 -4.23 3.93
C ILE A 294 16.01 -5.01 3.69
N GLY A 295 17.16 -4.35 3.50
CA GLY A 295 18.34 -5.07 3.05
C GLY A 295 19.66 -4.31 3.17
N ASP A 296 20.73 -5.00 2.71
CA ASP A 296 22.12 -4.54 2.74
C ASP A 296 22.50 -3.70 1.51
N MET A 297 21.49 -3.17 0.80
CA MET A 297 21.75 -2.36 -0.39
C MET A 297 22.56 -1.13 -0.05
N GLU A 298 23.60 -0.84 -0.81
CA GLU A 298 24.45 0.34 -0.64
C GLU A 298 23.62 1.64 -0.77
N ILE A 299 23.96 2.64 0.03
CA ILE A 299 23.23 3.93 0.03
C ILE A 299 23.25 4.59 -1.35
N SER A 300 24.35 4.43 -2.10
CA SER A 300 24.47 4.90 -3.48
C SER A 300 23.47 4.22 -4.42
N GLN A 301 23.28 2.92 -4.27
CA GLN A 301 22.31 2.15 -5.04
C GLN A 301 20.88 2.55 -4.67
N ILE A 302 20.59 2.74 -3.37
CA ILE A 302 19.30 3.23 -2.92
C ILE A 302 18.96 4.60 -3.54
N ALA A 303 19.93 5.52 -3.60
CA ALA A 303 19.72 6.82 -4.22
C ALA A 303 19.28 6.69 -5.69
N VAL A 304 19.95 5.83 -6.47
CA VAL A 304 19.60 5.56 -7.86
C VAL A 304 18.23 4.89 -7.99
N GLU A 305 17.96 3.86 -7.19
CA GLU A 305 16.69 3.14 -7.18
C GLU A 305 15.49 4.05 -6.84
N CYS A 306 15.72 5.04 -6.00
CA CYS A 306 14.70 6.04 -5.67
C CYS A 306 14.57 7.15 -6.72
N GLY A 307 15.34 7.10 -7.80
CA GLY A 307 15.29 8.06 -8.91
C GLY A 307 16.03 9.36 -8.67
N PHE A 308 17.02 9.40 -7.75
CA PHE A 308 17.90 10.55 -7.60
C PHE A 308 19.06 10.47 -8.58
N GLU A 309 19.34 11.57 -9.28
CA GLU A 309 20.42 11.65 -10.25
C GLU A 309 21.82 11.78 -9.58
N SER A 310 21.84 12.21 -8.31
CA SER A 310 23.09 12.28 -7.55
C SER A 310 22.89 11.90 -6.07
N ILE A 311 23.88 11.19 -5.53
CA ILE A 311 23.91 10.80 -4.11
C ILE A 311 23.96 12.02 -3.18
N SER A 312 24.59 13.12 -3.60
CA SER A 312 24.67 14.36 -2.82
C SER A 312 23.30 15.01 -2.68
N HIS A 313 22.51 15.03 -3.76
CA HIS A 313 21.13 15.52 -3.71
C HIS A 313 20.27 14.61 -2.85
N PHE A 314 20.38 13.29 -3.01
CA PHE A 314 19.71 12.31 -2.17
C PHE A 314 19.99 12.53 -0.68
N ASN A 315 21.26 12.56 -0.26
CA ASN A 315 21.63 12.69 1.14
C ASN A 315 21.13 13.99 1.76
N ARG A 316 21.21 15.11 1.03
CA ARG A 316 20.69 16.40 1.47
C ARG A 316 19.18 16.36 1.66
N THR A 317 18.45 15.85 0.67
CA THR A 317 16.98 15.75 0.70
C THR A 317 16.51 14.79 1.80
N PHE A 318 17.19 13.65 1.93
CA PHE A 318 16.90 12.66 2.96
C PHE A 318 17.04 13.27 4.36
N LYS A 319 18.17 13.94 4.64
CA LYS A 319 18.40 14.60 5.93
C LYS A 319 17.43 15.75 6.18
N GLN A 320 17.05 16.49 5.15
CA GLN A 320 16.06 17.56 5.28
C GLN A 320 14.70 17.04 5.73
N LEU A 321 14.24 15.92 5.16
CA LEU A 321 12.91 15.36 5.41
C LEU A 321 12.85 14.49 6.67
N THR A 322 13.88 13.65 6.91
CA THR A 322 13.89 12.69 8.03
C THR A 322 14.64 13.20 9.27
N LYS A 323 15.39 14.31 9.16
CA LYS A 323 16.31 14.87 10.16
C LYS A 323 17.54 13.98 10.44
N LEU A 324 17.66 12.83 9.79
CA LEU A 324 18.76 11.87 9.91
C LEU A 324 19.47 11.71 8.57
N THR A 325 20.74 11.33 8.60
CA THR A 325 21.37 10.83 7.38
C THR A 325 20.87 9.40 7.06
N PRO A 326 20.95 8.93 5.79
CA PRO A 326 20.55 7.57 5.45
C PRO A 326 21.23 6.50 6.31
N THR A 327 22.51 6.68 6.62
CA THR A 327 23.28 5.76 7.48
C THR A 327 22.77 5.79 8.92
N GLN A 328 22.50 6.98 9.47
CA GLN A 328 21.94 7.12 10.82
C GLN A 328 20.56 6.50 10.91
N TYR A 329 19.73 6.71 9.89
CA TYR A 329 18.39 6.13 9.80
C TYR A 329 18.45 4.60 9.80
N ARG A 330 19.30 4.00 8.95
CA ARG A 330 19.52 2.56 8.92
C ARG A 330 19.95 2.01 10.27
N ASN A 331 20.94 2.64 10.92
CA ASN A 331 21.48 2.19 12.21
C ASN A 331 20.46 2.29 13.36
N GLN A 332 19.51 3.21 13.29
CA GLN A 332 18.44 3.31 14.29
C GLN A 332 17.39 2.21 14.17
N ILE A 333 17.17 1.72 12.95
CA ILE A 333 16.13 0.72 12.68
C ILE A 333 16.66 -0.71 12.85
N MET A 334 17.98 -0.89 12.69
CA MET A 334 18.64 -2.19 12.89
C MET A 334 19.00 -2.49 14.36
N LYS A 335 18.79 -1.53 15.26
CA LYS A 335 18.88 -1.72 16.72
C LYS A 335 17.54 -2.16 17.29
#